data_da3a9c1cf2af6995af5601c01258ff99
#
_entry.id   da3a9c1cf2af6995af5601c01258ff99
#
_cell.length_a   1.000
_cell.length_b   1.000
_cell.length_c   1.000
_cell.angle_alpha   90.00
_cell.angle_beta   90.00
_cell.angle_gamma   90.00
#
_symmetry.space_group_name_H-M   'P 1'
#
loop_
_entity.id
_entity.type
_entity.pdbx_description
1 polymer ?
#
loop_
_entity_poly.entity_id
_entity_poly.type
_entity_poly.pdbx_seq_one_letter_code
_entity_poly.pdbx_strand_id
1 'polypeptide(L)'
;MQLDLFNWDRIEIGVGRNSLARLDFNDARHRFNLVLRGFPNHPEAAQSMEELLYWEKTLAEFDALPRETAPPFLWAAIRGFPFDAADYSQQLRRSLIQRLLTALADRPTFYAPPDLCSGYLHLQLGDLAAAVTALRSLVQSRPDSGLPHLYLGEALYRQGRTERSGPCYAKALLLDPEA
;
A
#
# COMPACT_ATOMS: atom_id res chain seq x y z
N MET A 1 13.45 12.68 -35.69
CA MET A 1 12.76 11.38 -35.66
C MET A 1 13.69 10.18 -35.49
N GLN A 2 14.97 10.37 -35.15
CA GLN A 2 15.95 9.30 -34.99
C GLN A 2 16.31 8.99 -33.51
N LEU A 3 15.81 9.82 -32.58
CA LEU A 3 16.06 9.68 -31.12
C LEU A 3 15.17 8.63 -30.44
N ASP A 4 14.02 8.32 -31.01
CA ASP A 4 13.03 7.42 -30.39
C ASP A 4 13.41 5.93 -30.51
N LEU A 5 14.20 5.56 -31.53
CA LEU A 5 14.66 4.18 -31.72
C LEU A 5 15.71 3.74 -30.67
N PHE A 6 16.49 4.67 -30.12
CA PHE A 6 17.56 4.36 -29.15
C PHE A 6 17.08 4.23 -27.69
N ASN A 7 15.82 4.59 -27.39
CA ASN A 7 15.25 4.51 -26.04
C ASN A 7 13.95 3.72 -26.00
N TRP A 8 13.64 2.96 -27.06
CA TRP A 8 12.41 2.18 -27.16
C TRP A 8 12.23 1.23 -25.97
N ASP A 9 13.28 0.52 -25.61
CA ASP A 9 13.31 -0.40 -24.46
C ASP A 9 12.92 0.31 -23.14
N ARG A 10 13.48 1.48 -22.87
CA ARG A 10 13.17 2.29 -21.69
C ARG A 10 11.72 2.78 -21.69
N ILE A 11 11.20 3.16 -22.85
CA ILE A 11 9.80 3.59 -23.00
C ILE A 11 8.88 2.42 -22.67
N GLU A 12 9.11 1.24 -23.27
CA GLU A 12 8.27 0.06 -23.02
C GLU A 12 8.36 -0.41 -21.55
N ILE A 13 9.54 -0.38 -20.93
CA ILE A 13 9.68 -0.68 -19.51
C ILE A 13 8.92 0.34 -18.66
N GLY A 14 9.01 1.63 -18.97
CA GLY A 14 8.29 2.68 -18.27
C GLY A 14 6.77 2.50 -18.36
N VAL A 15 6.25 2.22 -19.56
CA VAL A 15 4.83 1.93 -19.76
C VAL A 15 4.42 0.67 -18.99
N GLY A 16 5.20 -0.42 -19.07
CA GLY A 16 4.94 -1.65 -18.34
C GLY A 16 4.93 -1.46 -16.82
N ARG A 17 5.87 -0.69 -16.27
CA ARG A 17 5.90 -0.32 -14.84
C ARG A 17 4.67 0.49 -14.42
N ASN A 18 4.21 1.41 -15.26
CA ASN A 18 2.97 2.16 -15.01
C ASN A 18 1.74 1.25 -15.03
N SER A 19 1.70 0.24 -15.91
CA SER A 19 0.62 -0.75 -15.95
C SER A 19 0.66 -1.65 -14.71
N LEU A 20 1.85 -2.10 -14.30
CA LEU A 20 2.05 -2.84 -13.05
C LEU A 20 1.56 -2.01 -11.83
N ALA A 21 1.90 -0.73 -11.79
CA ALA A 21 1.46 0.17 -10.73
C ALA A 21 -0.07 0.32 -10.63
N ARG A 22 -0.80 0.06 -11.73
CA ARG A 22 -2.27 0.01 -11.78
C ARG A 22 -2.84 -1.38 -11.57
N LEU A 23 -1.99 -2.39 -11.30
CA LEU A 23 -2.32 -3.80 -11.20
C LEU A 23 -2.86 -4.41 -12.51
N ASP A 24 -2.52 -3.80 -13.66
CA ASP A 24 -2.76 -4.38 -14.98
C ASP A 24 -1.59 -5.29 -15.38
N PHE A 25 -1.62 -6.52 -14.83
CA PHE A 25 -0.56 -7.50 -15.03
C PHE A 25 -0.45 -7.96 -16.49
N ASN A 26 -1.55 -7.96 -17.24
CA ASN A 26 -1.54 -8.41 -18.63
C ASN A 26 -0.79 -7.43 -19.53
N ASP A 27 -1.09 -6.13 -19.45
CA ASP A 27 -0.37 -5.14 -20.23
C ASP A 27 1.09 -5.02 -19.78
N ALA A 28 1.36 -4.99 -18.47
CA ALA A 28 2.72 -4.96 -17.93
C ALA A 28 3.56 -6.13 -18.46
N ARG A 29 3.04 -7.35 -18.40
CA ARG A 29 3.69 -8.57 -18.93
C ARG A 29 3.95 -8.47 -20.43
N HIS A 30 2.98 -7.97 -21.19
CA HIS A 30 3.13 -7.78 -22.63
C HIS A 30 4.31 -6.85 -22.92
N ARG A 31 4.39 -5.69 -22.25
CA ARG A 31 5.46 -4.70 -22.42
C ARG A 31 6.84 -5.25 -22.08
N PHE A 32 6.97 -5.89 -20.92
CA PHE A 32 8.26 -6.47 -20.51
C PHE A 32 8.70 -7.59 -21.46
N ASN A 33 7.77 -8.43 -21.94
CA ASN A 33 8.08 -9.48 -22.92
C ASN A 33 8.51 -8.91 -24.27
N LEU A 34 7.98 -7.78 -24.72
CA LEU A 34 8.43 -7.12 -25.95
C LEU A 34 9.92 -6.77 -25.84
N VAL A 35 10.35 -6.19 -24.72
CA VAL A 35 11.75 -5.85 -24.48
C VAL A 35 12.62 -7.10 -24.39
N LEU A 36 12.20 -8.12 -23.62
CA LEU A 36 12.98 -9.34 -23.43
C LEU A 36 13.10 -10.21 -24.69
N ARG A 37 12.16 -10.11 -25.64
CA ARG A 37 12.30 -10.76 -26.97
C ARG A 37 13.39 -10.10 -27.80
N GLY A 38 13.52 -8.78 -27.74
CA GLY A 38 14.59 -8.04 -28.44
C GLY A 38 15.94 -8.12 -27.71
N PHE A 39 15.90 -8.12 -26.39
CA PHE A 39 17.07 -8.09 -25.50
C PHE A 39 16.89 -9.09 -24.34
N PRO A 40 17.17 -10.39 -24.55
CA PRO A 40 16.89 -11.44 -23.56
C PRO A 40 17.54 -11.24 -22.18
N ASN A 41 18.67 -10.52 -22.14
CA ASN A 41 19.42 -10.25 -20.91
C ASN A 41 19.25 -8.82 -20.40
N HIS A 42 18.15 -8.12 -20.77
CA HIS A 42 17.93 -6.75 -20.32
C HIS A 42 17.63 -6.72 -18.82
N PRO A 43 18.51 -6.15 -17.96
CA PRO A 43 18.43 -6.32 -16.51
C PRO A 43 17.16 -5.68 -15.92
N GLU A 44 16.81 -4.47 -16.37
CA GLU A 44 15.63 -3.76 -15.84
C GLU A 44 14.31 -4.45 -16.26
N ALA A 45 14.22 -5.00 -17.48
CA ALA A 45 13.03 -5.71 -17.92
C ALA A 45 12.87 -7.04 -17.18
N ALA A 46 13.97 -7.77 -16.93
CA ALA A 46 13.97 -8.99 -16.14
C ALA A 46 13.52 -8.71 -14.69
N GLN A 47 14.12 -7.72 -14.05
CA GLN A 47 13.73 -7.30 -12.69
C GLN A 47 12.25 -6.88 -12.60
N SER A 48 11.76 -6.10 -13.57
CA SER A 48 10.36 -5.68 -13.62
C SER A 48 9.41 -6.86 -13.85
N MET A 49 9.84 -7.88 -14.59
CA MET A 49 9.08 -9.13 -14.78
C MET A 49 9.03 -9.94 -13.47
N GLU A 50 10.12 -10.03 -12.72
CA GLU A 50 10.16 -10.71 -11.41
C GLU A 50 9.22 -10.01 -10.41
N GLU A 51 9.23 -8.68 -10.36
CA GLU A 51 8.31 -7.90 -9.53
C GLU A 51 6.84 -8.14 -9.91
N LEU A 52 6.54 -8.16 -11.21
CA LEU A 52 5.20 -8.48 -11.71
C LEU A 52 4.75 -9.87 -11.25
N LEU A 53 5.58 -10.89 -11.45
CA LEU A 53 5.27 -12.27 -11.08
C LEU A 53 5.05 -12.43 -9.57
N TYR A 54 5.85 -11.73 -8.77
CA TYR A 54 5.68 -11.70 -7.32
C TYR A 54 4.31 -11.16 -6.92
N TRP A 55 3.92 -9.99 -7.45
CA TRP A 55 2.65 -9.36 -7.06
C TRP A 55 1.44 -10.08 -7.65
N GLU A 56 1.51 -10.60 -8.86
CA GLU A 56 0.44 -11.40 -9.45
C GLU A 56 0.17 -12.64 -8.60
N LYS A 57 1.22 -13.38 -8.21
CA LYS A 57 1.11 -14.54 -7.32
C LYS A 57 0.53 -14.13 -5.96
N THR A 58 1.07 -13.08 -5.36
CA THR A 58 0.63 -12.60 -4.05
C THR A 58 -0.86 -12.21 -4.04
N LEU A 59 -1.33 -11.53 -5.08
CA LEU A 59 -2.74 -11.14 -5.18
C LEU A 59 -3.64 -12.34 -5.50
N ALA A 60 -3.19 -13.31 -6.27
CA ALA A 60 -3.94 -14.55 -6.49
C ALA A 60 -4.10 -15.34 -5.18
N GLU A 61 -3.05 -15.44 -4.36
CA GLU A 61 -3.12 -16.05 -3.03
C GLU A 61 -4.05 -15.25 -2.09
N PHE A 62 -3.93 -13.93 -2.07
CA PHE A 62 -4.82 -13.05 -1.30
C PHE A 62 -6.30 -13.27 -1.63
N ASP A 63 -6.64 -13.37 -2.92
CA ASP A 63 -8.01 -13.56 -3.38
C ASP A 63 -8.56 -14.97 -3.07
N ALA A 64 -7.67 -15.96 -2.87
CA ALA A 64 -8.04 -17.33 -2.49
C ALA A 64 -8.16 -17.54 -0.96
N LEU A 65 -7.61 -16.64 -0.15
CA LEU A 65 -7.62 -16.77 1.30
C LEU A 65 -8.98 -16.41 1.92
N PRO A 66 -9.32 -17.01 3.10
CA PRO A 66 -10.47 -16.57 3.89
C PRO A 66 -10.40 -15.09 4.27
N ARG A 67 -11.56 -14.45 4.39
CA ARG A 67 -11.70 -12.99 4.68
C ARG A 67 -10.97 -12.53 5.96
N GLU A 68 -10.77 -13.42 6.91
CA GLU A 68 -10.08 -13.12 8.18
C GLU A 68 -8.57 -13.08 8.02
N THR A 69 -8.01 -13.93 7.18
CA THR A 69 -6.56 -14.13 7.01
C THR A 69 -6.00 -13.36 5.81
N ALA A 70 -6.83 -13.07 4.80
CA ALA A 70 -6.40 -12.36 3.60
C ALA A 70 -5.80 -10.95 3.91
N PRO A 71 -6.45 -10.07 4.71
CA PRO A 71 -5.90 -8.74 4.95
C PRO A 71 -4.54 -8.74 5.66
N PRO A 72 -4.32 -9.51 6.74
CA PRO A 72 -2.98 -9.63 7.35
C PRO A 72 -1.92 -10.17 6.40
N PHE A 73 -2.29 -11.15 5.54
CA PHE A 73 -1.37 -11.72 4.54
C PHE A 73 -0.88 -10.65 3.55
N LEU A 74 -1.81 -9.93 2.91
CA LEU A 74 -1.44 -8.89 1.95
C LEU A 74 -0.67 -7.74 2.61
N TRP A 75 -1.06 -7.36 3.82
CA TRP A 75 -0.37 -6.32 4.58
C TRP A 75 1.06 -6.71 4.90
N ALA A 76 1.30 -7.95 5.31
CA ALA A 76 2.65 -8.48 5.56
C ALA A 76 3.51 -8.43 4.28
N ALA A 77 2.94 -8.82 3.13
CA ALA A 77 3.63 -8.74 1.84
C ALA A 77 3.98 -7.28 1.47
N ILE A 78 3.04 -6.32 1.65
CA ILE A 78 3.29 -4.90 1.39
C ILE A 78 4.41 -4.36 2.30
N ARG A 79 4.41 -4.70 3.58
CA ARG A 79 5.42 -4.23 4.52
C ARG A 79 6.80 -4.84 4.27
N GLY A 80 6.85 -6.08 3.82
CA GLY A 80 8.11 -6.80 3.54
C GLY A 80 8.73 -6.46 2.18
N PHE A 81 7.97 -5.86 1.27
CA PHE A 81 8.48 -5.54 -0.06
C PHE A 81 9.32 -4.25 -0.06
N PRO A 82 10.50 -4.25 -0.70
CA PRO A 82 11.41 -3.09 -0.72
C PRO A 82 10.98 -2.05 -1.77
N PHE A 83 9.88 -1.33 -1.52
CA PHE A 83 9.48 -0.21 -2.38
C PHE A 83 10.55 0.88 -2.37
N ASP A 84 10.99 1.28 -3.55
CA ASP A 84 11.93 2.37 -3.74
C ASP A 84 11.22 3.74 -3.90
N ALA A 85 12.00 4.80 -4.12
CA ALA A 85 11.48 6.16 -4.28
C ALA A 85 10.95 6.45 -5.70
N ALA A 86 11.02 5.50 -6.63
CA ALA A 86 10.51 5.69 -7.99
C ALA A 86 8.97 5.83 -7.99
N ASP A 87 8.47 6.73 -8.82
CA ASP A 87 7.05 7.08 -8.87
C ASP A 87 6.16 5.85 -9.08
N TYR A 88 6.55 4.94 -9.99
CA TYR A 88 5.78 3.72 -10.25
C TYR A 88 5.71 2.80 -9.03
N SER A 89 6.81 2.66 -8.29
CA SER A 89 6.92 1.83 -7.10
C SER A 89 6.02 2.37 -5.97
N GLN A 90 6.04 3.68 -5.76
CA GLN A 90 5.13 4.33 -4.81
C GLN A 90 3.66 4.24 -5.25
N GLN A 91 3.39 4.35 -6.56
CA GLN A 91 2.04 4.18 -7.09
C GLN A 91 1.55 2.73 -6.94
N LEU A 92 2.40 1.73 -7.19
CA LEU A 92 2.09 0.32 -6.95
C LEU A 92 1.73 0.08 -5.48
N ARG A 93 2.54 0.58 -4.54
CA ARG A 93 2.25 0.51 -3.11
C ARG A 93 0.88 1.12 -2.77
N ARG A 94 0.55 2.28 -3.34
CA ARG A 94 -0.77 2.91 -3.16
C ARG A 94 -1.91 2.04 -3.68
N SER A 95 -1.77 1.45 -4.86
CA SER A 95 -2.78 0.58 -5.46
C SER A 95 -3.02 -0.68 -4.62
N LEU A 96 -1.94 -1.27 -4.07
CA LEU A 96 -2.03 -2.42 -3.16
C LEU A 96 -2.74 -2.05 -1.84
N ILE A 97 -2.45 -0.89 -1.26
CA ILE A 97 -3.15 -0.39 -0.07
C ILE A 97 -4.64 -0.14 -0.38
N GLN A 98 -4.97 0.41 -1.56
CA GLN A 98 -6.36 0.59 -1.98
C GLN A 98 -7.09 -0.75 -2.15
N ARG A 99 -6.43 -1.78 -2.71
CA ARG A 99 -6.97 -3.14 -2.79
C ARG A 99 -7.30 -3.70 -1.39
N LEU A 100 -6.40 -3.46 -0.43
CA LEU A 100 -6.59 -3.87 0.96
C LEU A 100 -7.75 -3.12 1.63
N LEU A 101 -7.86 -1.80 1.42
CA LEU A 101 -9.00 -1.00 1.90
C LEU A 101 -10.33 -1.50 1.33
N THR A 102 -10.37 -1.88 0.05
CA THR A 102 -11.56 -2.47 -0.56
C THR A 102 -11.96 -3.77 0.13
N ALA A 103 -10.99 -4.62 0.50
CA ALA A 103 -11.25 -5.86 1.23
C ALA A 103 -11.73 -5.64 2.68
N LEU A 104 -11.47 -4.46 3.26
CA LEU A 104 -11.89 -4.08 4.61
C LEU A 104 -13.14 -3.19 4.63
N ALA A 105 -13.75 -2.87 3.49
CA ALA A 105 -14.83 -1.89 3.39
C ALA A 105 -16.06 -2.22 4.25
N ASP A 106 -16.41 -3.48 4.38
CA ASP A 106 -17.52 -3.98 5.21
C ASP A 106 -17.13 -4.24 6.69
N ARG A 107 -15.88 -3.92 7.08
CA ARG A 107 -15.30 -4.19 8.41
C ARG A 107 -14.63 -2.96 9.00
N PRO A 108 -15.35 -1.87 9.25
CA PRO A 108 -14.77 -0.56 9.61
C PRO A 108 -13.98 -0.57 10.93
N THR A 109 -14.27 -1.52 11.82
CA THR A 109 -13.57 -1.69 13.11
C THR A 109 -12.56 -2.82 13.11
N PHE A 110 -12.22 -3.37 11.92
CA PHE A 110 -11.18 -4.38 11.81
C PHE A 110 -9.83 -3.82 12.28
N TYR A 111 -9.18 -4.57 13.14
CA TYR A 111 -7.86 -4.25 13.65
C TYR A 111 -7.04 -5.51 13.86
N ALA A 112 -5.91 -5.59 13.19
CA ALA A 112 -4.85 -6.57 13.46
C ALA A 112 -3.57 -5.82 13.85
N PRO A 113 -3.12 -5.96 15.09
CA PRO A 113 -1.93 -5.28 15.59
C PRO A 113 -0.67 -5.59 14.75
N PRO A 114 0.29 -4.68 14.68
CA PRO A 114 0.28 -3.37 15.38
C PRO A 114 -0.50 -2.29 14.64
N ASP A 115 -0.64 -2.36 13.32
CA ASP A 115 -0.98 -1.21 12.50
C ASP A 115 -2.04 -1.48 11.41
N LEU A 116 -2.49 -2.71 11.23
CA LEU A 116 -3.46 -3.00 10.18
C LEU A 116 -4.88 -2.64 10.60
N CYS A 117 -5.34 -1.48 10.15
CA CYS A 117 -6.72 -1.02 10.19
C CYS A 117 -6.99 -0.02 9.05
N SER A 118 -8.26 0.16 8.69
CA SER A 118 -8.64 1.10 7.62
C SER A 118 -8.12 2.52 7.87
N GLY A 119 -8.13 2.97 9.12
CA GLY A 119 -7.66 4.30 9.48
C GLY A 119 -6.17 4.50 9.23
N TYR A 120 -5.33 3.53 9.59
CA TYR A 120 -3.90 3.59 9.32
C TYR A 120 -3.60 3.51 7.82
N LEU A 121 -4.32 2.67 7.08
CA LEU A 121 -4.17 2.58 5.63
C LEU A 121 -4.53 3.90 4.93
N HIS A 122 -5.60 4.58 5.33
CA HIS A 122 -5.92 5.93 4.85
C HIS A 122 -4.83 6.94 5.20
N LEU A 123 -4.25 6.84 6.39
CA LEU A 123 -3.12 7.69 6.81
C LEU A 123 -1.89 7.50 5.90
N GLN A 124 -1.59 6.25 5.51
CA GLN A 124 -0.52 5.93 4.56
C GLN A 124 -0.78 6.50 3.15
N LEU A 125 -2.04 6.59 2.73
CA LEU A 125 -2.43 7.20 1.45
C LEU A 125 -2.47 8.73 1.50
N GLY A 126 -2.41 9.34 2.70
CA GLY A 126 -2.56 10.78 2.89
C GLY A 126 -4.03 11.25 2.88
N ASP A 127 -5.01 10.33 2.88
CA ASP A 127 -6.42 10.67 3.04
C ASP A 127 -6.75 10.89 4.53
N LEU A 128 -6.37 12.07 5.01
CA LEU A 128 -6.48 12.42 6.42
C LEU A 128 -7.92 12.48 6.91
N ALA A 129 -8.89 12.82 6.04
CA ALA A 129 -10.29 12.91 6.42
C ALA A 129 -10.87 11.52 6.69
N ALA A 130 -10.67 10.58 5.77
CA ALA A 130 -11.08 9.19 5.94
C ALA A 130 -10.33 8.52 7.11
N ALA A 131 -9.01 8.80 7.26
CA ALA A 131 -8.21 8.30 8.37
C ALA A 131 -8.82 8.70 9.73
N VAL A 132 -9.11 9.98 9.95
CA VAL A 132 -9.72 10.46 11.20
C VAL A 132 -11.08 9.82 11.45
N THR A 133 -11.91 9.66 10.42
CA THR A 133 -13.23 9.04 10.55
C THR A 133 -13.12 7.58 10.98
N ALA A 134 -12.30 6.80 10.28
CA ALA A 134 -12.10 5.37 10.56
C ALA A 134 -11.43 5.14 11.93
N LEU A 135 -10.40 5.96 12.28
CA LEU A 135 -9.72 5.84 13.57
C LEU A 135 -10.62 6.22 14.75
N ARG A 136 -11.52 7.19 14.60
CA ARG A 136 -12.50 7.49 15.64
C ARG A 136 -13.42 6.30 15.92
N SER A 137 -13.96 5.66 14.87
CA SER A 137 -14.78 4.46 15.03
C SER A 137 -13.99 3.32 15.70
N LEU A 138 -12.73 3.15 15.33
CA LEU A 138 -11.87 2.13 15.91
C LEU A 138 -11.60 2.39 17.40
N VAL A 139 -11.23 3.63 17.77
CA VAL A 139 -11.00 4.04 19.16
C VAL A 139 -12.26 3.87 20.02
N GLN A 140 -13.45 4.17 19.48
CA GLN A 140 -14.71 3.94 20.19
C GLN A 140 -14.97 2.46 20.45
N SER A 141 -14.63 1.59 19.49
CA SER A 141 -14.80 0.13 19.63
C SER A 141 -13.71 -0.54 20.47
N ARG A 142 -12.54 0.10 20.61
CA ARG A 142 -11.35 -0.40 21.32
C ARG A 142 -10.70 0.70 22.16
N PRO A 143 -11.36 1.19 23.21
CA PRO A 143 -10.91 2.36 23.97
C PRO A 143 -9.60 2.13 24.74
N ASP A 144 -9.25 0.87 24.98
CA ASP A 144 -8.07 0.44 25.76
C ASP A 144 -6.86 0.10 24.89
N SER A 145 -6.89 0.37 23.59
CA SER A 145 -5.78 0.12 22.68
C SER A 145 -4.99 1.40 22.39
N GLY A 146 -3.71 1.47 22.77
CA GLY A 146 -2.87 2.67 22.66
C GLY A 146 -2.62 3.08 21.20
N LEU A 147 -2.22 2.13 20.33
CA LEU A 147 -1.86 2.42 18.94
C LEU A 147 -2.96 3.08 18.10
N PRO A 148 -4.25 2.70 18.16
CA PRO A 148 -5.31 3.44 17.48
C PRO A 148 -5.42 4.91 17.94
N HIS A 149 -5.18 5.21 19.24
CA HIS A 149 -5.14 6.58 19.74
C HIS A 149 -3.94 7.33 19.18
N LEU A 150 -2.76 6.69 19.08
CA LEU A 150 -1.56 7.26 18.48
C LEU A 150 -1.82 7.66 17.01
N TYR A 151 -2.38 6.75 16.22
CA TYR A 151 -2.68 7.02 14.80
C TYR A 151 -3.75 8.10 14.62
N LEU A 152 -4.74 8.16 15.52
CA LEU A 152 -5.73 9.24 15.51
C LEU A 152 -5.08 10.59 15.80
N GLY A 153 -4.17 10.63 16.79
CA GLY A 153 -3.37 11.81 17.10
C GLY A 153 -2.56 12.29 15.89
N GLU A 154 -1.89 11.38 15.22
CA GLU A 154 -1.10 11.65 14.01
C GLU A 154 -1.98 12.18 12.86
N ALA A 155 -3.12 11.56 12.59
CA ALA A 155 -4.04 12.02 11.56
C ALA A 155 -4.58 13.41 11.83
N LEU A 156 -4.92 13.73 13.09
CA LEU A 156 -5.38 15.06 13.52
C LEU A 156 -4.26 16.09 13.42
N TYR A 157 -3.04 15.73 13.83
CA TYR A 157 -1.88 16.62 13.75
C TYR A 157 -1.59 17.00 12.30
N ARG A 158 -1.54 16.02 11.38
CA ARG A 158 -1.35 16.28 9.95
C ARG A 158 -2.47 17.09 9.31
N GLN A 159 -3.68 17.08 9.89
CA GLN A 159 -4.77 17.99 9.50
C GLN A 159 -4.62 19.41 10.05
N GLY A 160 -3.59 19.72 10.84
CA GLY A 160 -3.42 20.99 11.54
C GLY A 160 -4.30 21.16 12.79
N ARG A 161 -4.94 20.09 13.26
CA ARG A 161 -5.82 20.11 14.46
C ARG A 161 -5.04 19.76 15.72
N THR A 162 -3.99 20.53 16.01
CA THR A 162 -3.02 20.27 17.08
C THR A 162 -3.65 20.18 18.48
N GLU A 163 -4.63 21.05 18.79
CA GLU A 163 -5.33 21.01 20.08
C GLU A 163 -6.07 19.68 20.33
N ARG A 164 -6.54 19.03 19.26
CA ARG A 164 -7.25 17.75 19.35
C ARG A 164 -6.32 16.53 19.28
N SER A 165 -5.12 16.68 18.74
CA SER A 165 -4.14 15.61 18.67
C SER A 165 -3.49 15.34 20.04
N GLY A 166 -3.24 16.38 20.85
CA GLY A 166 -2.61 16.27 22.16
C GLY A 166 -3.27 15.24 23.09
N PRO A 167 -4.59 15.32 23.33
CA PRO A 167 -5.30 14.32 24.14
C PRO A 167 -5.19 12.89 23.61
N CYS A 168 -5.14 12.71 22.28
CA CYS A 168 -4.97 11.39 21.68
C CYS A 168 -3.60 10.82 21.97
N TYR A 169 -2.53 11.60 21.82
CA TYR A 169 -1.18 11.18 22.18
C TYR A 169 -1.04 10.89 23.68
N ALA A 170 -1.58 11.73 24.54
CA ALA A 170 -1.58 11.49 25.98
C ALA A 170 -2.28 10.16 26.34
N LYS A 171 -3.43 9.88 25.70
CA LYS A 171 -4.15 8.62 25.90
C LYS A 171 -3.35 7.42 25.38
N ALA A 172 -2.71 7.54 24.22
CA ALA A 172 -1.84 6.49 23.67
C ALA A 172 -0.72 6.12 24.64
N LEU A 173 0.03 7.11 25.15
CA LEU A 173 1.12 6.91 26.11
C LEU A 173 0.66 6.30 27.44
N LEU A 174 -0.56 6.62 27.91
CA LEU A 174 -1.10 6.02 29.12
C LEU A 174 -1.47 4.56 28.95
N LEU A 175 -1.91 4.17 27.76
CA LEU A 175 -2.35 2.79 27.45
C LEU A 175 -1.20 1.90 27.01
N ASP A 176 -0.22 2.45 26.33
CA ASP A 176 0.93 1.74 25.79
C ASP A 176 2.17 2.67 25.82
N PRO A 177 2.91 2.69 26.92
CA PRO A 177 4.09 3.56 27.08
C PRO A 177 5.24 3.27 26.10
N GLU A 178 5.23 2.08 25.48
CA GLU A 178 6.25 1.63 24.53
C GLU A 178 5.80 1.79 23.04
N ALA A 179 4.60 2.32 22.79
CA ALA A 179 4.04 2.48 21.45
C ALA A 179 4.70 3.61 20.62
#